data_31b11348ad9d3e3b238132633f67c19a
#
_entry.id   31b11348ad9d3e3b238132633f67c19a
#
_cell.length_a   1.000
_cell.length_b   1.000
_cell.length_c   1.000
_cell.angle_alpha   90.00
_cell.angle_beta   90.00
_cell.angle_gamma   90.00
#
_symmetry.space_group_name_H-M   'P 1'
#
loop_
_entity.id
_entity.type
_entity.pdbx_description
1 polymer ?
#
loop_
_entity_poly.entity_id
_entity_poly.type
_entity_poly.pdbx_seq_one_letter_code
_entity_poly.pdbx_strand_id
1 'polypeptide(L)'
;ETLSHIALRRLNGTAASERYYPFSSVNLSLSPENTLVIDAPLVCDGVLQTNDIARIYPDKGFIILGRKDNVINSGGIKIQAEEVEKLLRPFISVPFVITSVPDQRLGQAVTLLIEGRADTEEIENKLQTILTPYYRPKYILTTDCIPQTGNGKVNRAECSDLARKKLVTFLPSYPH
;
A
#
# COMPACT_ATOMS: atom_id res chain seq x y z
N GLU A 1 -9.28 11.52 -12.67
CA GLU A 1 -8.87 11.07 -14.01
C GLU A 1 -10.08 10.68 -14.87
N THR A 2 -11.13 10.07 -14.30
CA THR A 2 -12.42 9.90 -14.99
C THR A 2 -13.43 10.92 -14.48
N LEU A 3 -14.32 11.40 -15.36
CA LEU A 3 -15.35 12.40 -15.01
C LEU A 3 -16.43 11.84 -14.07
N SER A 4 -16.55 10.51 -13.94
CA SER A 4 -17.56 9.84 -13.13
C SER A 4 -17.09 8.45 -12.69
N HIS A 5 -17.95 7.74 -11.96
CA HIS A 5 -17.70 6.37 -11.52
C HIS A 5 -17.64 5.41 -12.72
N ILE A 6 -16.71 4.47 -12.67
CA ILE A 6 -16.53 3.43 -13.70
C ILE A 6 -16.98 2.05 -13.22
N ALA A 7 -17.10 1.86 -11.91
CA ALA A 7 -17.45 0.58 -11.30
C ALA A 7 -18.11 0.79 -9.93
N LEU A 8 -18.84 -0.23 -9.49
CA LEU A 8 -19.45 -0.28 -8.16
C LEU A 8 -19.05 -1.56 -7.43
N ARG A 9 -19.06 -1.51 -6.10
CA ARG A 9 -19.01 -2.69 -5.24
C ARG A 9 -20.07 -2.60 -4.15
N ARG A 10 -20.57 -3.75 -3.72
CA ARG A 10 -21.49 -3.82 -2.60
C ARG A 10 -20.70 -3.86 -1.29
N LEU A 11 -20.96 -2.89 -0.41
CA LEU A 11 -20.20 -2.72 0.84
C LEU A 11 -20.78 -3.52 2.01
N ASN A 12 -22.09 -3.79 2.01
CA ASN A 12 -22.80 -4.41 3.12
C ASN A 12 -23.87 -5.41 2.66
N GLY A 13 -24.43 -6.14 3.62
CA GLY A 13 -25.41 -7.21 3.38
C GLY A 13 -24.76 -8.54 2.99
N THR A 14 -25.59 -9.57 2.73
CA THR A 14 -25.14 -10.93 2.42
C THR A 14 -24.34 -11.05 1.11
N ALA A 15 -24.43 -10.05 0.24
CA ALA A 15 -23.70 -9.97 -1.02
C ALA A 15 -22.55 -8.93 -0.98
N ALA A 16 -22.08 -8.55 0.19
CA ALA A 16 -20.90 -7.70 0.32
C ALA A 16 -19.70 -8.34 -0.37
N SER A 17 -18.92 -7.53 -1.09
CA SER A 17 -17.78 -8.02 -1.87
C SER A 17 -16.62 -7.03 -1.79
N GLU A 18 -15.40 -7.54 -1.81
CA GLU A 18 -14.20 -6.72 -2.03
C GLU A 18 -14.06 -6.35 -3.52
N ARG A 19 -14.72 -7.07 -4.43
CA ARG A 19 -14.62 -6.84 -5.87
C ARG A 19 -15.51 -5.69 -6.30
N TYR A 20 -14.94 -4.87 -7.17
CA TYR A 20 -15.67 -3.89 -7.97
C TYR A 20 -16.11 -4.53 -9.26
N TYR A 21 -17.28 -4.16 -9.75
CA TYR A 21 -17.79 -4.58 -11.05
C TYR A 21 -17.96 -3.36 -11.95
N PRO A 22 -17.32 -3.35 -13.13
CA PRO A 22 -17.40 -2.23 -14.05
C PRO A 22 -18.80 -2.10 -14.64
N PHE A 23 -19.20 -0.89 -15.02
CA PHE A 23 -20.40 -0.68 -15.81
C PHE A 23 -20.24 -1.30 -17.21
N SER A 24 -21.36 -1.61 -17.88
CA SER A 24 -21.37 -2.29 -19.18
C SER A 24 -20.61 -1.54 -20.28
N SER A 25 -20.51 -0.21 -20.16
CA SER A 25 -19.77 0.66 -21.10
C SER A 25 -18.28 0.79 -20.79
N VAL A 26 -17.76 0.10 -19.76
CA VAL A 26 -16.39 0.19 -19.31
C VAL A 26 -15.66 -1.10 -19.59
N ASN A 27 -14.56 -1.03 -20.34
CA ASN A 27 -13.63 -2.12 -20.56
C ASN A 27 -12.40 -1.92 -19.69
N LEU A 28 -11.98 -2.99 -19.02
CA LEU A 28 -10.80 -2.99 -18.15
C LEU A 28 -9.79 -4.00 -18.65
N SER A 29 -8.52 -3.60 -18.62
CA SER A 29 -7.39 -4.49 -18.89
C SER A 29 -6.23 -4.17 -17.96
N LEU A 30 -5.18 -4.98 -18.01
CA LEU A 30 -3.96 -4.73 -17.23
C LEU A 30 -2.82 -4.39 -18.20
N SER A 31 -1.99 -3.44 -17.78
CA SER A 31 -0.71 -3.16 -18.43
C SER A 31 0.28 -4.32 -18.18
N PRO A 32 1.44 -4.36 -18.86
CA PRO A 32 2.51 -5.32 -18.55
C PRO A 32 3.01 -5.27 -17.11
N GLU A 33 2.78 -4.15 -16.41
CA GLU A 33 3.15 -3.93 -15.01
C GLU A 33 2.01 -4.22 -14.03
N ASN A 34 0.90 -4.82 -14.52
CA ASN A 34 -0.34 -5.10 -13.77
C ASN A 34 -1.06 -3.85 -13.25
N THR A 35 -0.82 -2.68 -13.84
CA THR A 35 -1.62 -1.50 -13.53
C THR A 35 -2.93 -1.51 -14.29
N LEU A 36 -4.00 -0.98 -13.69
CA LEU A 36 -5.32 -0.94 -14.28
C LEU A 36 -5.34 0.01 -15.48
N VAL A 37 -5.84 -0.48 -16.59
CA VAL A 37 -6.09 0.27 -17.82
C VAL A 37 -7.59 0.35 -18.02
N ILE A 38 -8.10 1.56 -18.19
CA ILE A 38 -9.53 1.87 -18.29
C ILE A 38 -9.83 2.41 -19.68
N ASP A 39 -10.74 1.74 -20.37
CA ASP A 39 -11.36 2.20 -21.62
C ASP A 39 -12.84 2.48 -21.32
N ALA A 40 -13.19 3.74 -21.16
CA ALA A 40 -14.53 4.17 -20.76
C ALA A 40 -14.93 5.46 -21.51
N PRO A 41 -15.24 5.38 -22.79
CA PRO A 41 -15.41 6.53 -23.69
C PRO A 41 -16.54 7.49 -23.30
N LEU A 42 -17.44 7.06 -22.40
CA LEU A 42 -18.49 7.95 -21.87
C LEU A 42 -18.02 8.86 -20.73
N VAL A 43 -16.86 8.58 -20.12
CA VAL A 43 -16.39 9.26 -18.89
C VAL A 43 -14.89 9.64 -18.92
N CYS A 44 -14.17 9.28 -19.97
CA CYS A 44 -12.81 9.73 -20.20
C CYS A 44 -12.47 9.79 -21.69
N ASP A 45 -11.62 10.74 -22.06
CA ASP A 45 -11.12 10.88 -23.41
C ASP A 45 -9.97 9.88 -23.64
N GLY A 46 -10.25 8.84 -24.42
CA GLY A 46 -9.27 7.80 -24.74
C GLY A 46 -9.07 6.77 -23.62
N VAL A 47 -8.03 5.94 -23.78
CA VAL A 47 -7.68 4.88 -22.84
C VAL A 47 -6.78 5.48 -21.73
N LEU A 48 -7.22 5.31 -20.49
CA LEU A 48 -6.52 5.78 -19.30
C LEU A 48 -5.71 4.66 -18.66
N GLN A 49 -4.39 4.79 -18.60
CA GLN A 49 -3.53 3.91 -17.81
C GLN A 49 -3.32 4.54 -16.43
N THR A 50 -3.75 3.85 -15.38
CA THR A 50 -3.60 4.30 -14.00
C THR A 50 -2.28 3.81 -13.39
N ASN A 51 -1.95 4.33 -12.18
CA ASN A 51 -0.88 3.79 -11.33
C ASN A 51 -1.40 2.76 -10.30
N ASP A 52 -2.66 2.34 -10.40
CA ASP A 52 -3.26 1.40 -9.48
C ASP A 52 -3.00 -0.03 -9.94
N ILE A 53 -2.28 -0.81 -9.15
CA ILE A 53 -2.08 -2.25 -9.38
C ILE A 53 -3.40 -2.96 -9.09
N ALA A 54 -3.85 -3.77 -10.04
CA ALA A 54 -5.14 -4.43 -9.95
C ALA A 54 -5.05 -5.92 -10.29
N ARG A 55 -6.08 -6.65 -9.90
CA ARG A 55 -6.34 -8.02 -10.37
C ARG A 55 -7.75 -8.07 -10.95
N ILE A 56 -7.85 -8.53 -12.20
CA ILE A 56 -9.14 -8.73 -12.89
C ILE A 56 -9.45 -10.22 -12.86
N TYR A 57 -10.70 -10.57 -12.58
CA TYR A 57 -11.22 -11.93 -12.51
C TYR A 57 -12.01 -12.30 -13.76
N PRO A 58 -12.22 -13.60 -14.04
CA PRO A 58 -12.97 -14.05 -15.23
C PRO A 58 -14.40 -13.51 -15.32
N ASP A 59 -15.02 -13.21 -14.16
CA ASP A 59 -16.36 -12.60 -14.06
C ASP A 59 -16.37 -11.08 -14.29
N LYS A 60 -15.26 -10.52 -14.79
CA LYS A 60 -14.98 -9.09 -14.95
C LYS A 60 -14.91 -8.28 -13.66
N GLY A 61 -15.12 -8.91 -12.51
CA GLY A 61 -14.86 -8.26 -11.21
C GLY A 61 -13.37 -7.97 -11.05
N PHE A 62 -13.04 -6.90 -10.35
CA PHE A 62 -11.63 -6.56 -10.08
C PHE A 62 -11.44 -6.04 -8.65
N ILE A 63 -10.21 -6.12 -8.18
CA ILE A 63 -9.76 -5.51 -6.93
C ILE A 63 -8.56 -4.62 -7.20
N ILE A 64 -8.43 -3.55 -6.42
CA ILE A 64 -7.21 -2.75 -6.36
C ILE A 64 -6.34 -3.31 -5.23
N LEU A 65 -5.09 -3.65 -5.55
CA LEU A 65 -4.12 -4.17 -4.60
C LEU A 65 -3.31 -3.06 -3.93
N GLY A 66 -3.10 -1.96 -4.66
CA GLY A 66 -2.38 -0.78 -4.20
C GLY A 66 -1.87 0.05 -5.37
N ARG A 67 -0.90 0.91 -5.13
CA ARG A 67 -0.31 1.76 -6.18
C ARG A 67 1.07 1.27 -6.57
N LYS A 68 1.41 1.41 -7.86
CA LYS A 68 2.75 1.11 -8.39
C LYS A 68 3.85 1.87 -7.63
N ASP A 69 3.58 3.12 -7.27
CA ASP A 69 4.52 4.00 -6.55
C ASP A 69 4.80 3.52 -5.10
N ASN A 70 3.95 2.64 -4.55
CA ASN A 70 4.05 2.13 -3.18
C ASN A 70 4.63 0.71 -3.12
N VAL A 71 5.12 0.18 -4.24
CA VAL A 71 5.83 -1.09 -4.27
C VAL A 71 7.22 -0.93 -3.67
N ILE A 72 7.50 -1.71 -2.64
CA ILE A 72 8.81 -1.80 -2.00
C ILE A 72 9.59 -2.95 -2.64
N ASN A 73 10.76 -2.67 -3.19
CA ASN A 73 11.64 -3.70 -3.74
C ASN A 73 12.70 -4.08 -2.70
N SER A 74 12.40 -5.12 -1.92
CA SER A 74 13.26 -5.58 -0.84
C SER A 74 13.93 -6.91 -1.21
N GLY A 75 15.24 -6.87 -1.45
CA GLY A 75 15.99 -8.06 -1.82
C GLY A 75 15.54 -8.72 -3.14
N GLY A 76 15.03 -7.93 -4.09
CA GLY A 76 14.49 -8.42 -5.36
C GLY A 76 13.00 -8.83 -5.28
N ILE A 77 12.39 -8.81 -4.11
CA ILE A 77 10.97 -9.13 -3.92
C ILE A 77 10.16 -7.85 -3.96
N LYS A 78 9.15 -7.81 -4.83
CA LYS A 78 8.19 -6.70 -4.91
C LYS A 78 7.10 -6.87 -3.87
N ILE A 79 7.06 -5.99 -2.89
CA ILE A 79 6.13 -6.01 -1.76
C ILE A 79 5.18 -4.82 -1.91
N GLN A 80 3.88 -5.09 -1.95
CA GLN A 80 2.87 -4.06 -1.98
C GLN A 80 2.60 -3.57 -0.54
N ALA A 81 2.92 -2.32 -0.24
CA ALA A 81 2.78 -1.76 1.10
C ALA A 81 1.35 -1.91 1.64
N GLU A 82 0.34 -1.64 0.81
CA GLU A 82 -1.07 -1.72 1.17
C GLU A 82 -1.53 -3.16 1.49
N GLU A 83 -0.95 -4.18 0.86
CA GLU A 83 -1.24 -5.58 1.21
C GLU A 83 -0.74 -5.91 2.61
N VAL A 84 0.48 -5.48 2.95
CA VAL A 84 1.02 -5.66 4.30
C VAL A 84 0.18 -4.90 5.33
N GLU A 85 -0.16 -3.65 5.05
CA GLU A 85 -1.04 -2.85 5.92
C GLU A 85 -2.40 -3.53 6.14
N LYS A 86 -3.00 -4.10 5.10
CA LYS A 86 -4.27 -4.83 5.20
C LYS A 86 -4.17 -6.03 6.15
N LEU A 87 -3.07 -6.77 6.11
CA LEU A 87 -2.81 -7.89 7.01
C LEU A 87 -2.63 -7.43 8.47
N LEU A 88 -2.06 -6.25 8.69
CA LEU A 88 -1.75 -5.74 10.04
C LEU A 88 -2.92 -5.01 10.70
N ARG A 89 -3.86 -4.45 9.93
CA ARG A 89 -5.01 -3.68 10.47
C ARG A 89 -5.80 -4.36 11.58
N PRO A 90 -6.05 -5.69 11.57
CA PRO A 90 -6.77 -6.36 12.67
C PRO A 90 -5.99 -6.40 14.00
N PHE A 91 -4.67 -6.15 13.96
CA PHE A 91 -3.77 -6.36 15.09
C PHE A 91 -3.16 -5.06 15.64
N ILE A 92 -3.17 -3.99 14.85
CA ILE A 92 -2.65 -2.67 15.22
C ILE A 92 -3.81 -1.69 15.20
N SER A 93 -4.22 -1.21 16.38
CA SER A 93 -5.38 -0.33 16.55
C SER A 93 -5.08 1.18 16.39
N VAL A 94 -3.80 1.55 16.46
CA VAL A 94 -3.35 2.93 16.25
C VAL A 94 -3.03 3.18 14.77
N PRO A 95 -2.98 4.44 14.31
CA PRO A 95 -2.56 4.74 12.95
C PRO A 95 -1.14 4.23 12.67
N PHE A 96 -0.96 3.59 11.53
CA PHE A 96 0.33 3.11 11.07
C PHE A 96 0.43 3.10 9.55
N VAL A 97 1.64 3.03 9.05
CA VAL A 97 1.93 2.92 7.62
C VAL A 97 3.12 1.99 7.39
N ILE A 98 3.05 1.21 6.33
CA ILE A 98 4.20 0.49 5.78
C ILE A 98 4.88 1.40 4.77
N THR A 99 6.16 1.63 4.97
CA THR A 99 7.05 2.41 4.11
C THR A 99 8.37 1.68 3.89
N SER A 100 9.31 2.30 3.23
CA SER A 100 10.66 1.76 3.05
C SER A 100 11.71 2.78 3.35
N VAL A 101 12.87 2.28 3.71
CA VAL A 101 14.11 3.06 3.84
C VAL A 101 15.21 2.39 3.02
N PRO A 102 16.23 3.12 2.55
CA PRO A 102 17.39 2.53 1.89
C PRO A 102 18.05 1.44 2.75
N ASP A 103 18.55 0.38 2.14
CA ASP A 103 19.25 -0.71 2.82
C ASP A 103 20.37 -1.26 1.93
N GLN A 104 21.57 -1.41 2.48
CA GLN A 104 22.76 -1.83 1.70
C GLN A 104 22.62 -3.22 1.08
N ARG A 105 21.92 -4.14 1.76
CA ARG A 105 21.79 -5.54 1.29
C ARG A 105 20.52 -5.77 0.50
N LEU A 106 19.44 -5.09 0.88
CA LEU A 106 18.10 -5.31 0.31
C LEU A 106 17.71 -4.27 -0.75
N GLY A 107 18.51 -3.22 -0.94
CA GLY A 107 18.13 -2.03 -1.70
C GLY A 107 17.11 -1.17 -0.94
N GLN A 108 15.99 -1.77 -0.56
CA GLN A 108 14.98 -1.16 0.31
C GLN A 108 14.63 -2.12 1.46
N ALA A 109 14.55 -1.62 2.67
CA ALA A 109 14.04 -2.37 3.82
C ALA A 109 12.60 -1.95 4.12
N VAL A 110 11.71 -2.92 4.25
CA VAL A 110 10.34 -2.71 4.73
C VAL A 110 10.41 -2.12 6.13
N THR A 111 9.67 -1.05 6.37
CA THR A 111 9.65 -0.32 7.63
C THR A 111 8.21 -0.07 8.06
N LEU A 112 7.89 -0.40 9.29
CA LEU A 112 6.62 -0.09 9.93
C LEU A 112 6.78 1.21 10.73
N LEU A 113 6.01 2.23 10.39
CA LEU A 113 5.93 3.51 11.11
C LEU A 113 4.59 3.58 11.84
N ILE A 114 4.61 3.75 13.15
CA ILE A 114 3.44 3.72 14.03
C ILE A 114 3.26 5.09 14.69
N GLU A 115 2.03 5.58 14.71
CA GLU A 115 1.71 6.82 15.42
C GLU A 115 1.56 6.59 16.92
N GLY A 116 2.15 7.49 17.71
CA GLY A 116 2.10 7.46 19.17
C GLY A 116 3.14 6.53 19.80
N ARG A 117 2.88 6.15 21.04
CA ARG A 117 3.72 5.20 21.79
C ARG A 117 3.22 3.79 21.56
N ALA A 118 4.14 2.90 21.21
CA ALA A 118 3.84 1.49 21.00
C ALA A 118 4.93 0.63 21.63
N ASP A 119 4.55 -0.51 22.18
CA ASP A 119 5.49 -1.56 22.56
C ASP A 119 5.98 -2.26 21.30
N THR A 120 7.14 -1.85 20.83
CA THR A 120 7.72 -2.37 19.58
C THR A 120 8.10 -3.84 19.69
N GLU A 121 8.46 -4.33 20.89
CA GLU A 121 8.80 -5.74 21.11
C GLU A 121 7.56 -6.63 21.04
N GLU A 122 6.46 -6.22 21.67
CA GLU A 122 5.18 -6.93 21.56
C GLU A 122 4.71 -6.98 20.09
N ILE A 123 4.81 -5.86 19.38
CA ILE A 123 4.44 -5.79 17.96
C ILE A 123 5.34 -6.71 17.14
N GLU A 124 6.65 -6.69 17.31
CA GLU A 124 7.59 -7.53 16.58
C GLU A 124 7.25 -9.03 16.76
N ASN A 125 6.97 -9.46 17.98
CA ASN A 125 6.54 -10.83 18.26
C ASN A 125 5.24 -11.21 17.51
N LYS A 126 4.26 -10.31 17.47
CA LYS A 126 3.03 -10.51 16.69
C LYS A 126 3.30 -10.60 15.19
N LEU A 127 4.15 -9.72 14.65
CA LEU A 127 4.48 -9.72 13.23
C LEU A 127 5.13 -11.03 12.77
N GLN A 128 5.90 -11.70 13.65
CA GLN A 128 6.50 -13.00 13.34
C GLN A 128 5.46 -14.10 13.09
N THR A 129 4.29 -14.02 13.69
CA THR A 129 3.22 -14.99 13.51
C THR A 129 2.29 -14.66 12.35
N ILE A 130 2.12 -13.38 12.04
CA ILE A 130 1.16 -12.88 11.05
C ILE A 130 1.76 -12.82 9.64
N LEU A 131 3.03 -12.36 9.55
CA LEU A 131 3.66 -12.09 8.27
C LEU A 131 4.69 -13.18 7.89
N THR A 132 4.72 -13.51 6.60
CA THR A 132 5.81 -14.31 6.04
C THR A 132 7.14 -13.55 6.17
N PRO A 133 8.29 -14.23 6.23
CA PRO A 133 9.59 -13.58 6.46
C PRO A 133 9.89 -12.39 5.54
N TYR A 134 9.49 -12.46 4.27
CA TYR A 134 9.73 -11.40 3.28
C TYR A 134 8.89 -10.14 3.50
N TYR A 135 7.72 -10.26 4.15
CA TYR A 135 6.80 -9.15 4.42
C TYR A 135 7.07 -8.48 5.78
N ARG A 136 7.94 -9.10 6.61
CA ARG A 136 8.24 -8.56 7.93
C ARG A 136 9.02 -7.28 7.83
N PRO A 137 8.57 -6.20 8.50
CA PRO A 137 9.35 -4.99 8.61
C PRO A 137 10.71 -5.27 9.27
N LYS A 138 11.77 -4.78 8.66
CA LYS A 138 13.11 -4.81 9.25
C LYS A 138 13.23 -3.80 10.39
N TYR A 139 12.48 -2.71 10.29
CA TYR A 139 12.47 -1.64 11.28
C TYR A 139 11.03 -1.33 11.72
N ILE A 140 10.84 -1.16 13.02
CA ILE A 140 9.61 -0.69 13.65
C ILE A 140 9.93 0.63 14.33
N LEU A 141 9.30 1.69 13.88
CA LEU A 141 9.57 3.05 14.33
C LEU A 141 8.28 3.70 14.83
N THR A 142 8.39 4.56 15.83
CA THR A 142 7.28 5.36 16.33
C THR A 142 7.41 6.82 15.90
N THR A 143 6.28 7.50 15.74
CA THR A 143 6.21 8.93 15.42
C THR A 143 5.05 9.59 16.12
N ASP A 144 5.12 10.90 16.35
CA ASP A 144 4.03 11.64 17.00
C ASP A 144 2.80 11.73 16.07
N CYS A 145 3.01 11.79 14.75
CA CYS A 145 1.95 11.85 13.75
C CYS A 145 2.39 11.20 12.44
N ILE A 146 1.49 10.49 11.79
CA ILE A 146 1.66 10.00 10.41
C ILE A 146 1.43 11.17 9.45
N PRO A 147 2.41 11.55 8.61
CA PRO A 147 2.27 12.61 7.62
C PRO A 147 1.08 12.37 6.68
N GLN A 148 0.29 13.43 6.45
CA GLN A 148 -0.87 13.39 5.57
C GLN A 148 -0.80 14.50 4.54
N THR A 149 -1.40 14.26 3.38
CA THR A 149 -1.63 15.27 2.35
C THR A 149 -2.75 16.22 2.78
N GLY A 150 -2.88 17.38 2.13
CA GLY A 150 -3.92 18.37 2.47
C GLY A 150 -5.37 17.85 2.38
N ASN A 151 -5.61 16.73 1.72
CA ASN A 151 -6.91 16.06 1.64
C ASN A 151 -7.02 14.83 2.58
N GLY A 152 -6.16 14.72 3.58
CA GLY A 152 -6.23 13.71 4.65
C GLY A 152 -5.77 12.30 4.26
N LYS A 153 -5.11 12.13 3.11
CA LYS A 153 -4.50 10.85 2.73
C LYS A 153 -3.08 10.75 3.26
N VAL A 154 -2.61 9.56 3.57
CA VAL A 154 -1.21 9.31 3.97
C VAL A 154 -0.25 9.83 2.90
N ASN A 155 0.69 10.69 3.29
CA ASN A 155 1.78 11.16 2.45
C ASN A 155 2.97 10.19 2.57
N ARG A 156 3.01 9.19 1.70
CA ARG A 156 4.01 8.10 1.77
C ARG A 156 5.43 8.58 1.54
N ALA A 157 5.64 9.61 0.72
CA ALA A 157 6.96 10.19 0.51
C ALA A 157 7.50 10.80 1.81
N GLU A 158 6.70 11.61 2.49
CA GLU A 158 7.07 12.19 3.78
C GLU A 158 7.23 11.11 4.87
N CYS A 159 6.43 10.03 4.86
CA CYS A 159 6.60 8.91 5.78
C CYS A 159 7.97 8.21 5.59
N SER A 160 8.40 8.00 4.33
CA SER A 160 9.72 7.42 4.03
C SER A 160 10.86 8.32 4.50
N ASP A 161 10.76 9.62 4.23
CA ASP A 161 11.76 10.60 4.68
C ASP A 161 11.83 10.69 6.22
N LEU A 162 10.69 10.65 6.89
CA LEU A 162 10.60 10.63 8.35
C LEU A 162 11.25 9.37 8.93
N ALA A 163 10.93 8.21 8.36
CA ALA A 163 11.51 6.93 8.79
C ALA A 163 13.04 6.93 8.62
N ARG A 164 13.55 7.44 7.49
CA ARG A 164 14.98 7.58 7.25
C ARG A 164 15.66 8.49 8.28
N LYS A 165 15.09 9.68 8.56
CA LYS A 165 15.62 10.61 9.57
C LYS A 165 15.69 9.97 10.96
N LYS A 166 14.64 9.24 11.34
CA LYS A 166 14.63 8.53 12.64
C LYS A 166 15.71 7.45 12.71
N LEU A 167 15.92 6.67 11.66
CA LEU A 167 16.96 5.64 11.64
C LEU A 167 18.37 6.21 11.75
N VAL A 168 18.67 7.31 11.08
CA VAL A 168 19.95 8.02 11.22
C VAL A 168 20.19 8.45 12.67
N THR A 169 19.15 8.85 13.38
CA THR A 169 19.25 9.25 14.79
C THR A 169 19.47 8.06 15.72
N PHE A 170 18.81 6.92 15.48
CA PHE A 170 18.87 5.73 16.34
C PHE A 170 20.03 4.78 16.01
N LEU A 171 20.48 4.77 14.76
CA LEU A 171 21.56 3.93 14.26
C LEU A 171 22.61 4.81 13.58
N PRO A 172 23.62 5.32 14.31
CA PRO A 172 24.66 6.18 13.74
C PRO A 172 25.44 5.57 12.57
N SER A 173 25.42 4.24 12.44
CA SER A 173 26.01 3.48 11.31
C SER A 173 25.06 3.33 10.10
N TYR A 174 23.85 3.89 10.16
CA TYR A 174 22.93 3.86 9.04
C TYR A 174 23.43 4.76 7.89
N PRO A 175 23.50 4.30 6.63
CA PRO A 175 23.98 5.09 5.51
C PRO A 175 23.10 6.31 5.24
N HIS A 176 23.75 7.45 5.03
CA HIS A 176 23.11 8.73 4.72
C HIS A 176 22.59 8.78 3.28
#